data_c336a2804186e9d9596d82e7add9b4a9
#
_entry.id   c336a2804186e9d9596d82e7add9b4a9
#
_cell.length_a   1.000
_cell.length_b   1.000
_cell.length_c   1.000
_cell.angle_alpha   90.00
_cell.angle_beta   90.00
_cell.angle_gamma   90.00
#
_symmetry.space_group_name_H-M   'P 1'
#
loop_
_entity.id
_entity.type
_entity.pdbx_description
1 polymer ?
#
loop_
_entity_poly.entity_id
_entity_poly.type
_entity_poly.pdbx_seq_one_letter_code
_entity_poly.pdbx_strand_id
1 'polypeptide(L)'
;MNKKKKAFKTVGEVCQILGLIDNTTGKNKTYLLRFWEKKFKQAKCSVIYNGRRYYSDDNIKVLHTIKTLLNDEGLTLNKVKMLLNEKKTKTEVDSKNDKYINHEQLKKIKKIISEIKDIL
;
A
#
# COMPACT_ATOMS: atom_id res chain seq x y z
N MET A 1 24.12 -12.93 -10.70
CA MET A 1 23.54 -12.83 -10.62
C MET A 1 22.82 -12.45 -10.56
N ASN A 2 22.45 -12.40 -10.63
CA ASN A 2 21.69 -12.10 -10.51
C ASN A 2 20.93 -11.83 -10.33
N LYS A 3 21.05 -12.17 -10.02
CA LYS A 3 20.34 -12.04 -9.65
C LYS A 3 19.78 -11.31 -9.47
N LYS A 4 19.95 -11.24 -9.12
CA LYS A 4 19.50 -10.47 -9.07
C LYS A 4 18.64 -9.99 -9.79
N LYS A 5 18.49 -10.47 -10.18
CA LYS A 5 17.54 -10.05 -10.92
C LYS A 5 16.34 -10.08 -10.20
N LYS A 6 15.75 -8.96 -9.97
CA LYS A 6 14.55 -8.93 -9.27
C LYS A 6 13.49 -9.57 -10.06
N ALA A 7 12.76 -10.39 -9.45
CA ALA A 7 11.64 -11.06 -10.10
C ALA A 7 10.44 -10.15 -9.97
N PHE A 8 10.15 -9.40 -11.02
CA PHE A 8 8.96 -8.56 -11.02
C PHE A 8 7.71 -9.41 -11.11
N LYS A 9 6.63 -8.95 -10.50
CA LYS A 9 5.36 -9.65 -10.50
C LYS A 9 4.35 -8.93 -11.36
N THR A 10 3.50 -9.69 -12.03
CA THR A 10 2.42 -9.11 -12.83
C THR A 10 1.29 -8.68 -11.92
N VAL A 11 0.35 -7.91 -12.49
CA VAL A 11 -0.82 -7.47 -11.75
C VAL A 11 -1.57 -8.65 -11.14
N GLY A 12 -1.76 -9.70 -11.93
CA GLY A 12 -2.46 -10.87 -11.42
C GLY A 12 -1.75 -11.53 -10.27
N GLU A 13 -0.43 -11.64 -10.38
CA GLU A 13 0.35 -12.26 -9.31
C GLU A 13 0.27 -11.44 -8.03
N VAL A 14 0.30 -10.12 -8.16
CA VAL A 14 0.21 -9.25 -7.00
C VAL A 14 -1.14 -9.42 -6.33
N CYS A 15 -2.20 -9.52 -7.11
CA CYS A 15 -3.52 -9.75 -6.54
C CYS A 15 -3.56 -11.05 -5.73
N GLN A 16 -2.92 -12.08 -6.27
CA GLN A 16 -2.86 -13.36 -5.55
C GLN A 16 -2.10 -13.23 -4.25
N ILE A 17 -0.96 -12.56 -4.31
CA ILE A 17 -0.14 -12.37 -3.11
C ILE A 17 -0.87 -11.58 -2.04
N LEU A 18 -1.58 -10.54 -2.45
CA LEU A 18 -2.25 -9.67 -1.50
C LEU A 18 -3.66 -10.15 -1.14
N GLY A 19 -4.11 -11.21 -1.77
CA GLY A 19 -5.44 -11.71 -1.47
C GLY A 19 -6.55 -10.85 -2.03
N LEU A 20 -6.27 -10.12 -3.09
CA LEU A 20 -7.27 -9.26 -3.73
C LEU A 20 -8.04 -10.07 -4.75
N ILE A 21 -8.86 -10.96 -4.27
CA ILE A 21 -9.61 -11.87 -5.11
C ILE A 21 -11.07 -11.80 -4.75
N ASP A 22 -11.91 -11.77 -5.78
CA ASP A 22 -13.33 -11.75 -5.59
C ASP A 22 -13.78 -13.12 -5.10
N ASN A 23 -14.41 -13.17 -3.93
CA ASN A 23 -14.82 -14.43 -3.34
C ASN A 23 -15.90 -15.14 -4.14
N THR A 24 -16.66 -14.39 -4.88
CA THR A 24 -17.75 -14.96 -5.65
C THR A 24 -17.30 -15.56 -6.97
N THR A 25 -16.47 -14.83 -7.70
CA THR A 25 -16.06 -15.26 -9.04
C THR A 25 -14.67 -15.85 -9.09
N GLY A 26 -13.86 -15.61 -8.05
CA GLY A 26 -12.49 -16.08 -8.05
C GLY A 26 -11.55 -15.23 -8.89
N LYS A 27 -12.07 -14.14 -9.42
CA LYS A 27 -11.25 -13.28 -10.27
C LYS A 27 -10.43 -12.30 -9.48
N ASN A 28 -9.28 -11.93 -10.03
CA ASN A 28 -8.41 -10.96 -9.38
C ASN A 28 -9.04 -9.57 -9.44
N LYS A 29 -8.94 -8.86 -8.33
CA LYS A 29 -9.49 -7.51 -8.26
C LYS A 29 -8.46 -6.51 -8.74
N THR A 30 -8.08 -6.62 -9.99
CA THR A 30 -7.03 -5.76 -10.54
C THR A 30 -7.42 -4.29 -10.52
N TYR A 31 -8.70 -4.01 -10.55
CA TYR A 31 -9.16 -2.62 -10.51
C TYR A 31 -8.77 -1.92 -9.22
N LEU A 32 -8.56 -2.67 -8.13
CA LEU A 32 -8.14 -2.05 -6.89
C LEU A 32 -6.72 -1.52 -6.99
N LEU A 33 -5.84 -2.26 -7.65
CA LEU A 33 -4.47 -1.80 -7.83
C LEU A 33 -4.44 -0.53 -8.68
N ARG A 34 -5.28 -0.49 -9.71
CA ARG A 34 -5.35 0.70 -10.56
C ARG A 34 -5.94 1.87 -9.79
N PHE A 35 -6.95 1.59 -8.95
CA PHE A 35 -7.57 2.61 -8.14
C PHE A 35 -6.57 3.20 -7.15
N TRP A 36 -5.82 2.34 -6.48
CA TRP A 36 -4.83 2.80 -5.52
C TRP A 36 -3.72 3.58 -6.21
N GLU A 37 -3.37 3.18 -7.40
CA GLU A 37 -2.34 3.89 -8.15
C GLU A 37 -2.75 5.35 -8.38
N LYS A 38 -4.02 5.55 -8.62
CA LYS A 38 -4.54 6.90 -8.81
C LYS A 38 -4.60 7.69 -7.52
N LYS A 39 -4.89 7.03 -6.43
CA LYS A 39 -5.05 7.72 -5.15
C LYS A 39 -3.74 7.96 -4.41
N PHE A 40 -2.80 7.05 -4.56
CA PHE A 40 -1.54 7.13 -3.84
C PHE A 40 -0.38 7.08 -4.81
N LYS A 41 0.43 8.13 -4.83
CA LYS A 41 1.56 8.13 -5.74
C LYS A 41 2.55 7.02 -5.41
N GLN A 42 2.57 6.57 -4.16
CA GLN A 42 3.48 5.52 -3.74
C GLN A 42 3.03 4.14 -4.20
N ALA A 43 1.82 4.02 -4.74
CA ALA A 43 1.27 2.73 -5.14
C ALA A 43 1.57 2.37 -6.58
N LYS A 44 2.41 3.13 -7.23
CA LYS A 44 2.72 2.86 -8.64
C LYS A 44 3.64 1.67 -8.79
N CYS A 45 3.54 1.01 -9.93
CA CYS A 45 4.42 -0.10 -10.22
C CYS A 45 5.81 0.43 -10.60
N SER A 46 6.77 -0.47 -10.66
CA SER A 46 8.12 -0.07 -11.02
C SER A 46 8.32 0.06 -12.52
N VAL A 47 7.69 -0.83 -13.28
CA VAL A 47 7.93 -0.90 -14.71
C VAL A 47 6.62 -1.11 -15.46
N ILE A 48 6.48 -0.44 -16.59
CA ILE A 48 5.39 -0.70 -17.50
C ILE A 48 6.03 -1.12 -18.81
N TYR A 49 5.73 -2.31 -19.26
CA TYR A 49 6.33 -2.86 -20.46
C TYR A 49 5.24 -3.47 -21.33
N ASN A 50 5.17 -3.04 -22.58
CA ASN A 50 4.15 -3.53 -23.50
C ASN A 50 2.75 -3.35 -22.92
N GLY A 51 2.53 -2.23 -22.23
CA GLY A 51 1.23 -1.94 -21.66
C GLY A 51 0.89 -2.71 -20.42
N ARG A 52 1.83 -3.47 -19.89
CA ARG A 52 1.61 -4.25 -18.68
C ARG A 52 2.40 -3.70 -17.52
N ARG A 53 1.82 -3.76 -16.34
CA ARG A 53 2.45 -3.27 -15.13
C ARG A 53 3.18 -4.39 -14.43
N TYR A 54 4.41 -4.09 -13.99
CA TYR A 54 5.22 -5.04 -13.26
C TYR A 54 5.64 -4.44 -11.94
N TYR A 55 5.50 -5.21 -10.88
CA TYR A 55 5.72 -4.73 -9.51
C TYR A 55 6.92 -5.40 -8.88
N SER A 56 7.74 -4.60 -8.22
CA SER A 56 8.88 -5.13 -7.47
C SER A 56 8.41 -5.57 -6.09
N ASP A 57 9.30 -6.23 -5.36
CA ASP A 57 8.96 -6.60 -3.99
C ASP A 57 8.65 -5.37 -3.14
N ASP A 58 9.37 -4.29 -3.36
CA ASP A 58 9.13 -3.06 -2.62
C ASP A 58 7.75 -2.50 -2.94
N ASN A 59 7.36 -2.55 -4.21
CA ASN A 59 6.03 -2.10 -4.60
C ASN A 59 4.96 -2.91 -3.87
N ILE A 60 5.18 -4.21 -3.77
CA ILE A 60 4.20 -5.08 -3.14
C ILE A 60 4.09 -4.79 -1.65
N LYS A 61 5.21 -4.49 -1.01
CA LYS A 61 5.17 -4.13 0.40
C LYS A 61 4.35 -2.87 0.64
N VAL A 62 4.52 -1.87 -0.22
CA VAL A 62 3.74 -0.65 -0.10
C VAL A 62 2.26 -0.94 -0.30
N LEU A 63 1.92 -1.74 -1.31
CA LEU A 63 0.54 -2.09 -1.56
C LEU A 63 -0.06 -2.88 -0.41
N HIS A 64 0.71 -3.77 0.17
CA HIS A 64 0.24 -4.54 1.31
C HIS A 64 -0.05 -3.61 2.49
N THR A 65 0.82 -2.64 2.70
CA THR A 65 0.61 -1.67 3.77
C THR A 65 -0.66 -0.86 3.54
N ILE A 66 -0.89 -0.43 2.30
CA ILE A 66 -2.10 0.31 1.98
C ILE A 66 -3.33 -0.55 2.28
N LYS A 67 -3.30 -1.79 1.85
CA LYS A 67 -4.42 -2.68 2.10
C LYS A 67 -4.66 -2.86 3.59
N THR A 68 -3.60 -3.04 4.35
CA THR A 68 -3.73 -3.22 5.79
C THR A 68 -4.33 -1.99 6.45
N LEU A 69 -3.86 -0.82 6.07
CA LEU A 69 -4.36 0.41 6.68
C LEU A 69 -5.82 0.65 6.33
N LEU A 70 -6.20 0.38 5.10
CA LEU A 70 -7.57 0.60 4.69
C LEU A 70 -8.53 -0.46 5.23
N ASN A 71 -8.16 -1.70 5.14
CA ASN A 71 -9.05 -2.79 5.50
C ASN A 71 -8.97 -3.20 6.96
N ASP A 72 -7.77 -3.43 7.45
CA ASP A 72 -7.62 -3.92 8.81
C ASP A 72 -7.76 -2.82 9.85
N GLU A 73 -7.19 -1.66 9.57
CA GLU A 73 -7.25 -0.56 10.51
C GLU A 73 -8.43 0.38 10.24
N GLY A 74 -9.09 0.20 9.09
CA GLY A 74 -10.27 0.99 8.80
C GLY A 74 -10.05 2.46 8.54
N LEU A 75 -8.88 2.84 8.08
CA LEU A 75 -8.60 4.23 7.83
C LEU A 75 -9.21 4.68 6.50
N THR A 76 -9.46 5.98 6.40
CA THR A 76 -9.97 6.52 5.15
C THR A 76 -8.84 6.67 4.14
N LEU A 77 -9.22 6.84 2.88
CA LEU A 77 -8.23 7.07 1.84
C LEU A 77 -7.39 8.30 2.13
N ASN A 78 -8.05 9.36 2.57
CA ASN A 78 -7.33 10.59 2.87
C ASN A 78 -6.33 10.41 4.00
N LYS A 79 -6.71 9.67 5.03
CA LYS A 79 -5.81 9.45 6.15
C LYS A 79 -4.59 8.65 5.72
N VAL A 80 -4.81 7.60 4.93
CA VAL A 80 -3.70 6.80 4.44
C VAL A 80 -2.79 7.63 3.56
N LYS A 81 -3.40 8.46 2.71
CA LYS A 81 -2.61 9.32 1.84
C LYS A 81 -1.72 10.26 2.64
N MET A 82 -2.27 10.83 3.71
CA MET A 82 -1.49 11.69 4.57
C MET A 82 -0.32 10.95 5.19
N LEU A 83 -0.58 9.76 5.67
CA LEU A 83 0.46 8.97 6.32
C LEU A 83 1.58 8.60 5.35
N LEU A 84 1.24 8.26 4.13
CA LEU A 84 2.24 7.89 3.16
C LEU A 84 3.07 9.08 2.68
N ASN A 85 2.45 10.25 2.63
CA ASN A 85 3.14 11.44 2.18
C ASN A 85 3.93 12.14 3.25
N GLU A 86 3.70 11.76 4.50
CA GLU A 86 4.35 12.41 5.62
C GLU A 86 5.81 12.01 5.69
N LYS A 87 6.68 12.92 5.38
CA LYS A 87 8.09 12.63 5.44
C LYS A 87 8.66 12.85 6.81
N LYS A 88 8.18 13.93 7.45
CA LYS A 88 8.59 14.16 8.78
C LYS A 88 7.41 14.01 9.63
N THR A 89 7.60 13.56 10.81
CA THR A 89 6.49 13.38 11.68
C THR A 89 6.06 14.66 12.27
N LYS A 90 5.00 15.18 11.79
CA LYS A 90 4.39 16.34 12.36
C LYS A 90 3.25 15.87 13.20
N THR A 91 3.59 15.27 14.27
CA THR A 91 2.58 14.61 15.09
C THR A 91 1.56 15.55 15.66
N GLU A 92 1.96 16.75 15.96
CA GLU A 92 1.02 17.66 16.56
C GLU A 92 -0.14 18.02 15.63
N VAL A 93 0.13 17.97 14.34
CA VAL A 93 -0.90 18.29 13.38
C VAL A 93 -1.99 17.25 13.37
N ASP A 94 -1.61 16.03 13.57
CA ASP A 94 -2.56 14.94 13.46
C ASP A 94 -3.42 14.72 14.67
N SER A 95 -3.08 15.31 15.76
CA SER A 95 -3.83 15.03 16.97
C SER A 95 -5.30 15.34 16.83
N LYS A 96 -5.64 16.37 16.09
CA LYS A 96 -7.04 16.70 15.92
C LYS A 96 -7.75 15.72 15.03
N ASN A 97 -7.09 15.30 13.98
CA ASN A 97 -7.70 14.39 13.02
C ASN A 97 -7.75 12.97 13.54
N ASP A 98 -6.98 12.72 14.58
CA ASP A 98 -6.89 11.38 15.12
C ASP A 98 -7.75 11.16 16.33
N LYS A 99 -8.71 12.01 16.55
CA LYS A 99 -9.52 11.86 17.74
C LYS A 99 -10.27 10.53 17.80
N TYR A 100 -10.51 9.91 16.66
CA TYR A 100 -11.18 8.63 16.63
C TYR A 100 -10.23 7.45 16.64
N ILE A 101 -8.94 7.73 16.69
CA ILE A 101 -7.93 6.68 16.71
C ILE A 101 -7.36 6.64 18.10
N ASN A 102 -7.50 5.51 18.79
CA ASN A 102 -6.97 5.44 20.14
C ASN A 102 -5.45 5.27 20.10
N HIS A 103 -4.86 5.37 21.27
CA HIS A 103 -3.42 5.38 21.38
C HIS A 103 -2.77 4.09 20.86
N GLU A 104 -3.40 2.98 21.15
CA GLU A 104 -2.84 1.70 20.72
C GLU A 104 -2.90 1.54 19.22
N GLN A 105 -3.99 2.00 18.63
CA GLN A 105 -4.12 1.93 17.18
C GLN A 105 -3.08 2.81 16.52
N LEU A 106 -2.83 3.97 17.10
CA LEU A 106 -1.84 4.88 16.55
C LEU A 106 -0.46 4.25 16.56
N LYS A 107 -0.13 3.55 17.64
CA LYS A 107 1.14 2.85 17.72
C LYS A 107 1.24 1.79 16.63
N LYS A 108 0.16 1.06 16.43
CA LYS A 108 0.14 0.01 15.43
C LYS A 108 0.33 0.59 14.04
N ILE A 109 -0.34 1.70 13.76
CA ILE A 109 -0.22 2.35 12.47
C ILE A 109 1.20 2.83 12.23
N LYS A 110 1.81 3.41 13.22
CA LYS A 110 3.17 3.91 13.08
C LYS A 110 4.14 2.76 12.82
N LYS A 111 3.90 1.63 13.44
CA LYS A 111 4.74 0.48 13.23
C LYS A 111 4.59 -0.04 11.80
N ILE A 112 3.37 -0.09 11.32
CA ILE A 112 3.11 -0.53 9.96
C ILE A 112 3.81 0.36 8.95
N ILE A 113 3.68 1.65 9.13
CA ILE A 113 4.30 2.60 8.22
C ILE A 113 5.82 2.51 8.29
N SER A 114 6.37 2.29 9.46
CA SER A 114 7.81 2.27 9.61
C SER A 114 8.44 1.13 8.81
N GLU A 115 7.67 0.08 8.55
CA GLU A 115 8.20 -1.05 7.81
C GLU A 115 8.44 -0.73 6.35
N ILE A 116 7.80 0.29 5.83
CA ILE A 116 8.02 0.69 4.43
C ILE A 116 8.63 2.07 4.31
N LYS A 117 9.09 2.61 5.41
CA LYS A 117 9.62 3.96 5.41
C LYS A 117 10.78 4.13 4.45
N ASP A 118 11.64 3.14 4.38
CA ASP A 118 12.80 3.22 3.50
C ASP A 118 12.40 3.18 2.04
N ILE A 119 11.22 2.66 1.75
CA ILE A 119 10.75 2.55 0.39
C ILE A 119 10.11 3.85 -0.08
N LEU A 120 9.44 4.52 0.83
CA LEU A 120 8.76 5.76 0.48
C LEU A 120 9.75 6.89 0.25
#